data_01b3a415cdb4d8a0198466f9041bd9a7
#
_entry.id   01b3a415cdb4d8a0198466f9041bd9a7
#
_cell.length_a   1.000
_cell.length_b   1.000
_cell.length_c   1.000
_cell.angle_alpha   90.00
_cell.angle_beta   90.00
_cell.angle_gamma   90.00
#
_symmetry.space_group_name_H-M   'P 1'
#
loop_
_entity.id
_entity.type
_entity.pdbx_description
1 polymer ?
#
loop_
_entity_poly.entity_id
_entity_poly.type
_entity_poly.pdbx_seq_one_letter_code
_entity_poly.pdbx_strand_id
1 'polypeptide(L)'
;MKDEVMTNIVSLLESDETFAEIVEKILREAERYLCTSHAAVLQVSTDGKLINTVISYAGEGELPLKINNIPKSKFLIGSDELKCCTTGRCSEEEKYALEAFGVRSSVVVPIFINDSCAMYFAVFDVRNELCFDKVRMQFIRDVSRIIQSIAQKKVTNNSLLSSYEVLRDILSSIGSGIMVFDKHGDEIYFENDVARKTDEVRRTIQKCVKERVIRQDNAKKPENDEETETERPIEHYDPESGLWFEIKFSDLTWID
;
A
#
# COMPACT_ATOMS: atom_id res chain seq x y z
N MET A 1 8.22 -9.15 -28.54
CA MET A 1 9.12 -8.21 -27.79
C MET A 1 8.36 -7.31 -26.82
N LYS A 2 7.40 -6.40 -27.22
CA LYS A 2 6.63 -5.60 -26.25
C LYS A 2 5.82 -6.49 -25.30
N ASP A 3 5.06 -7.43 -25.83
CA ASP A 3 4.18 -8.30 -25.05
C ASP A 3 4.97 -9.21 -24.09
N GLU A 4 6.13 -9.66 -24.48
CA GLU A 4 7.05 -10.45 -23.66
C GLU A 4 7.57 -9.62 -22.46
N VAL A 5 8.04 -8.40 -22.72
CA VAL A 5 8.51 -7.48 -21.66
C VAL A 5 7.38 -7.14 -20.71
N MET A 6 6.18 -6.86 -21.22
CA MET A 6 5.00 -6.58 -20.39
C MET A 6 4.60 -7.81 -19.57
N THR A 7 4.68 -9.03 -20.12
CA THR A 7 4.43 -10.26 -19.37
C THR A 7 5.43 -10.43 -18.23
N ASN A 8 6.71 -10.19 -18.48
CA ASN A 8 7.74 -10.21 -17.43
C ASN A 8 7.47 -9.18 -16.32
N ILE A 9 7.10 -7.95 -16.70
CA ILE A 9 6.77 -6.90 -15.73
C ILE A 9 5.54 -7.29 -14.90
N VAL A 10 4.50 -7.83 -15.52
CA VAL A 10 3.28 -8.25 -14.82
C VAL A 10 3.54 -9.41 -13.85
N SER A 11 4.40 -10.38 -14.24
CA SER A 11 4.75 -11.49 -13.34
C SER A 11 5.45 -11.04 -12.05
N LEU A 12 6.12 -9.87 -12.05
CA LEU A 12 6.71 -9.30 -10.83
C LEU A 12 5.68 -8.86 -9.79
N LEU A 13 4.42 -8.64 -10.19
CA LEU A 13 3.35 -8.27 -9.26
C LEU A 13 2.95 -9.39 -8.29
N GLU A 14 3.25 -10.64 -8.65
CA GLU A 14 2.94 -11.84 -7.86
C GLU A 14 4.13 -12.27 -6.98
N SER A 15 5.27 -11.57 -7.06
CA SER A 15 6.44 -11.89 -6.24
C SER A 15 6.31 -11.34 -4.81
N ASP A 16 6.90 -12.05 -3.85
CA ASP A 16 6.99 -11.63 -2.44
C ASP A 16 8.13 -10.62 -2.19
N GLU A 17 8.64 -10.00 -3.26
CA GLU A 17 9.75 -9.05 -3.18
C GLU A 17 9.32 -7.69 -2.63
N THR A 18 10.28 -6.92 -2.16
CA THR A 18 10.01 -5.56 -1.69
C THR A 18 9.64 -4.62 -2.85
N PHE A 19 8.93 -3.54 -2.54
CA PHE A 19 8.60 -2.50 -3.52
C PHE A 19 9.83 -2.01 -4.30
N ALA A 20 10.96 -1.81 -3.61
CA ALA A 20 12.19 -1.33 -4.23
C ALA A 20 12.75 -2.33 -5.25
N GLU A 21 12.80 -3.62 -4.90
CA GLU A 21 13.29 -4.68 -5.77
C GLU A 21 12.41 -4.87 -7.01
N ILE A 22 11.08 -4.87 -6.81
CA ILE A 22 10.14 -4.99 -7.93
C ILE A 22 10.29 -3.80 -8.88
N VAL A 23 10.30 -2.57 -8.36
CA VAL A 23 10.41 -1.37 -9.17
C VAL A 23 11.76 -1.31 -9.88
N GLU A 24 12.87 -1.68 -9.24
CA GLU A 24 14.19 -1.73 -9.90
C GLU A 24 14.19 -2.68 -11.10
N LYS A 25 13.58 -3.86 -10.97
CA LYS A 25 13.44 -4.81 -12.08
C LYS A 25 12.56 -4.24 -13.21
N ILE A 26 11.48 -3.57 -12.86
CA ILE A 26 10.62 -2.88 -13.85
C ILE A 26 11.41 -1.79 -14.59
N LEU A 27 12.20 -0.98 -13.88
CA LEU A 27 13.02 0.06 -14.49
C LEU A 27 14.07 -0.52 -15.45
N ARG A 28 14.67 -1.65 -15.10
CA ARG A 28 15.62 -2.37 -15.95
C ARG A 28 14.98 -2.86 -17.25
N GLU A 29 13.82 -3.48 -17.17
CA GLU A 29 13.08 -3.93 -18.36
C GLU A 29 12.60 -2.74 -19.21
N ALA A 30 12.20 -1.65 -18.58
CA ALA A 30 11.76 -0.44 -19.28
C ALA A 30 12.94 0.23 -20.03
N GLU A 31 14.10 0.40 -19.39
CA GLU A 31 15.30 0.94 -20.00
C GLU A 31 15.71 0.11 -21.22
N ARG A 32 15.77 -1.21 -21.03
CA ARG A 32 16.15 -2.16 -22.10
C ARG A 32 15.20 -2.10 -23.30
N TYR A 33 13.88 -2.10 -23.06
CA TYR A 33 12.89 -2.05 -24.14
C TYR A 33 12.91 -0.73 -24.90
N LEU A 34 13.02 0.38 -24.16
CA LEU A 34 13.03 1.73 -24.72
C LEU A 34 14.37 2.09 -25.35
N CYS A 35 15.44 1.34 -25.07
CA CYS A 35 16.81 1.64 -25.47
C CYS A 35 17.25 3.02 -25.00
N THR A 36 16.94 3.38 -23.75
CA THR A 36 17.29 4.63 -23.10
C THR A 36 18.51 4.43 -22.20
N SER A 37 19.13 5.50 -21.72
CA SER A 37 20.27 5.38 -20.81
C SER A 37 19.86 5.24 -19.35
N HIS A 38 18.68 5.76 -18.96
CA HIS A 38 18.23 5.76 -17.58
C HIS A 38 16.71 5.61 -17.46
N ALA A 39 16.28 4.94 -16.39
CA ALA A 39 14.90 4.94 -15.93
C ALA A 39 14.87 5.18 -14.41
N ALA A 40 13.90 5.94 -13.91
CA ALA A 40 13.84 6.29 -12.49
C ALA A 40 12.41 6.47 -11.99
N VAL A 41 12.22 6.26 -10.69
CA VAL A 41 11.06 6.73 -9.94
C VAL A 41 11.52 7.87 -9.05
N LEU A 42 10.86 9.00 -9.22
CA LEU A 42 11.13 10.24 -8.50
C LEU A 42 9.97 10.50 -7.54
N GLN A 43 10.26 10.84 -6.29
CA GLN A 43 9.26 11.19 -5.28
C GLN A 43 9.14 12.71 -5.17
N VAL A 44 7.92 13.16 -5.01
CA VAL A 44 7.62 14.56 -4.66
C VAL A 44 7.65 14.68 -3.14
N SER A 45 8.28 15.74 -2.63
CA SER A 45 8.24 16.06 -1.19
C SER A 45 6.81 16.34 -0.70
N THR A 46 6.58 16.21 0.59
CA THR A 46 5.25 16.42 1.19
C THR A 46 4.69 17.83 0.98
N ASP A 47 5.56 18.83 0.81
CA ASP A 47 5.18 20.21 0.48
C ASP A 47 4.96 20.44 -1.03
N GLY A 48 5.14 19.41 -1.86
CA GLY A 48 4.95 19.46 -3.30
C GLY A 48 6.02 20.22 -4.10
N LYS A 49 7.10 20.67 -3.46
CA LYS A 49 8.07 21.60 -4.08
C LYS A 49 9.35 20.97 -4.58
N LEU A 50 9.79 19.89 -3.95
CA LEU A 50 11.07 19.24 -4.23
C LEU A 50 10.87 17.85 -4.82
N ILE A 51 11.89 17.38 -5.54
CA ILE A 51 11.93 16.04 -6.12
C ILE A 51 13.20 15.34 -5.67
N ASN A 52 13.03 14.05 -5.35
CA ASN A 52 14.11 13.16 -4.98
C ASN A 52 14.03 11.86 -5.76
N THR A 53 15.17 11.32 -6.16
CA THR A 53 15.23 9.95 -6.70
C THR A 53 14.98 8.96 -5.59
N VAL A 54 13.97 8.09 -5.78
CA VAL A 54 13.70 6.94 -4.88
C VAL A 54 14.46 5.73 -5.37
N ILE A 55 14.27 5.39 -6.64
CA ILE A 55 14.88 4.24 -7.30
C ILE A 55 15.31 4.70 -8.69
N SER A 56 16.52 4.33 -9.11
CA SER A 56 16.99 4.58 -10.47
C SER A 56 17.78 3.40 -10.99
N TYR A 57 17.62 3.15 -12.28
CA TYR A 57 18.40 2.18 -13.03
C TYR A 57 19.12 2.91 -14.16
N ALA A 58 20.38 2.56 -14.38
CA ALA A 58 21.21 3.05 -15.47
C ALA A 58 21.64 1.90 -16.37
N GLY A 59 21.61 2.14 -17.67
CA GLY A 59 22.10 1.18 -18.65
C GLY A 59 23.61 0.95 -18.54
N GLU A 60 24.10 0.00 -19.32
CA GLU A 60 25.50 -0.40 -19.27
C GLU A 60 26.46 0.76 -19.55
N GLY A 61 27.41 0.97 -18.64
CA GLY A 61 28.41 2.03 -18.72
C GLY A 61 27.95 3.40 -18.22
N GLU A 62 26.73 3.52 -17.69
CA GLU A 62 26.20 4.75 -17.12
C GLU A 62 26.11 4.66 -15.59
N LEU A 63 26.19 5.82 -14.92
CA LEU A 63 25.98 5.90 -13.47
C LEU A 63 24.52 6.23 -13.16
N PRO A 64 23.93 5.62 -12.10
CA PRO A 64 22.56 5.93 -11.70
C PRO A 64 22.34 7.42 -11.44
N LEU A 65 21.27 7.97 -12.02
CA LEU A 65 20.91 9.37 -11.85
C LEU A 65 20.44 9.61 -10.40
N LYS A 66 21.13 10.50 -9.68
CA LYS A 66 20.79 10.90 -8.31
C LYS A 66 20.31 12.34 -8.29
N ILE A 67 19.01 12.50 -8.15
CA ILE A 67 18.36 13.80 -7.99
C ILE A 67 17.99 13.93 -6.52
N ASN A 68 18.52 14.93 -5.83
CA ASN A 68 18.24 15.16 -4.42
C ASN A 68 17.85 16.63 -4.20
N ASN A 69 16.67 16.84 -3.61
CA ASN A 69 16.16 18.16 -3.23
C ASN A 69 16.17 19.19 -4.37
N ILE A 70 15.86 18.74 -5.59
CA ILE A 70 15.76 19.63 -6.74
C ILE A 70 14.35 20.24 -6.76
N PRO A 71 14.23 21.58 -6.94
CA PRO A 71 12.94 22.21 -7.11
C PRO A 71 12.18 21.61 -8.32
N LYS A 72 10.91 21.22 -8.10
CA LYS A 72 10.03 20.65 -9.13
C LYS A 72 9.99 21.53 -10.39
N SER A 73 9.98 22.85 -10.21
CA SER A 73 10.01 23.83 -11.31
C SER A 73 11.27 23.78 -12.17
N LYS A 74 12.41 23.41 -11.60
CA LYS A 74 13.68 23.29 -12.35
C LYS A 74 13.80 21.98 -13.12
N PHE A 75 12.97 20.99 -12.79
CA PHE A 75 12.98 19.69 -13.47
C PHE A 75 11.91 19.60 -14.58
N LEU A 76 11.32 20.73 -14.97
CA LEU A 76 10.26 20.82 -16.00
C LEU A 76 8.97 20.05 -15.69
N ILE A 77 8.79 19.68 -14.43
CA ILE A 77 7.60 18.98 -13.95
C ILE A 77 6.67 20.04 -13.35
N GLY A 78 6.12 20.88 -14.22
CA GLY A 78 5.18 21.93 -13.79
C GLY A 78 3.72 21.52 -13.83
N SER A 79 3.39 20.44 -14.56
CA SER A 79 2.03 19.94 -14.70
C SER A 79 1.91 18.50 -14.22
N ASP A 80 0.73 18.13 -13.75
CA ASP A 80 0.38 16.74 -13.45
C ASP A 80 0.03 15.93 -14.72
N GLU A 81 0.67 16.28 -15.83
CA GLU A 81 0.52 15.65 -17.13
C GLU A 81 1.83 15.01 -17.59
N LEU A 82 1.70 14.02 -18.46
CA LEU A 82 2.85 13.42 -19.13
C LEU A 82 3.59 14.47 -19.96
N LYS A 83 4.89 14.57 -19.74
CA LYS A 83 5.77 15.49 -20.47
C LYS A 83 6.86 14.73 -21.22
N CYS A 84 7.05 15.06 -22.47
CA CYS A 84 8.12 14.55 -23.33
C CYS A 84 8.92 15.72 -23.85
N CYS A 85 10.22 15.75 -23.58
CA CYS A 85 11.13 16.80 -24.01
C CYS A 85 12.35 16.22 -24.70
N THR A 86 12.81 16.88 -25.78
CA THR A 86 14.09 16.61 -26.44
C THR A 86 14.80 17.94 -26.69
N THR A 87 16.12 17.98 -26.59
CA THR A 87 16.90 19.22 -26.73
C THR A 87 16.70 19.93 -28.06
N GLY A 88 16.36 19.17 -29.12
CA GLY A 88 16.08 19.74 -30.44
C GLY A 88 14.65 20.23 -30.67
N ARG A 89 13.71 20.00 -29.73
CA ARG A 89 12.27 20.28 -29.90
C ARG A 89 11.58 20.81 -28.65
N CYS A 90 12.31 21.44 -27.76
CA CYS A 90 11.80 22.00 -26.52
C CYS A 90 12.00 23.53 -26.46
N SER A 91 11.36 24.17 -25.49
CA SER A 91 11.63 25.59 -25.19
C SER A 91 13.05 25.79 -24.69
N GLU A 92 13.57 27.03 -24.75
CA GLU A 92 14.92 27.35 -24.25
C GLU A 92 15.07 27.03 -22.74
N GLU A 93 14.02 27.23 -21.94
CA GLU A 93 14.01 26.87 -20.51
C GLU A 93 14.12 25.34 -20.30
N GLU A 94 13.38 24.57 -21.11
CA GLU A 94 13.41 23.11 -21.09
C GLU A 94 14.77 22.58 -21.54
N LYS A 95 15.34 23.16 -22.57
CA LYS A 95 16.65 22.82 -23.06
C LYS A 95 17.72 23.07 -22.00
N TYR A 96 17.69 24.23 -21.36
CA TYR A 96 18.60 24.56 -20.27
C TYR A 96 18.52 23.57 -19.11
N ALA A 97 17.31 23.17 -18.74
CA ALA A 97 17.12 22.18 -17.67
C ALA A 97 17.64 20.80 -18.07
N LEU A 98 17.37 20.32 -19.29
CA LEU A 98 17.91 19.05 -19.79
C LEU A 98 19.46 19.07 -19.81
N GLU A 99 20.06 20.13 -20.34
CA GLU A 99 21.50 20.28 -20.40
C GLU A 99 22.15 20.35 -19.02
N ALA A 100 21.50 20.99 -18.03
CA ALA A 100 21.99 21.05 -16.66
C ALA A 100 22.12 19.66 -15.99
N PHE A 101 21.32 18.67 -16.44
CA PHE A 101 21.41 17.28 -16.00
C PHE A 101 22.14 16.37 -17.00
N GLY A 102 22.71 16.92 -18.07
CA GLY A 102 23.37 16.15 -19.13
C GLY A 102 22.42 15.26 -19.93
N VAL A 103 21.12 15.55 -19.91
CA VAL A 103 20.07 14.77 -20.57
C VAL A 103 19.74 15.38 -21.92
N ARG A 104 19.61 14.54 -22.97
CA ARG A 104 19.21 14.96 -24.32
C ARG A 104 17.74 14.73 -24.61
N SER A 105 17.16 13.74 -23.99
CA SER A 105 15.73 13.48 -24.11
C SER A 105 15.15 12.90 -22.82
N SER A 106 13.93 13.27 -22.51
CA SER A 106 13.23 12.80 -21.33
C SER A 106 11.73 12.56 -21.58
N VAL A 107 11.18 11.57 -20.90
CA VAL A 107 9.73 11.40 -20.74
C VAL A 107 9.46 11.25 -19.26
N VAL A 108 8.54 12.04 -18.75
CA VAL A 108 8.16 12.05 -17.33
C VAL A 108 6.65 11.86 -17.25
N VAL A 109 6.22 10.89 -16.46
CA VAL A 109 4.80 10.54 -16.27
C VAL A 109 4.45 10.64 -14.78
N PRO A 110 3.44 11.43 -14.41
CA PRO A 110 3.01 11.53 -13.02
C PRO A 110 2.37 10.23 -12.54
N ILE A 111 2.59 9.92 -11.27
CA ILE A 111 1.99 8.80 -10.54
C ILE A 111 1.19 9.38 -9.40
N PHE A 112 -0.11 9.08 -9.39
CA PHE A 112 -1.04 9.58 -8.38
C PHE A 112 -1.30 8.54 -7.31
N ILE A 113 -1.31 8.98 -6.05
CA ILE A 113 -1.71 8.20 -4.90
C ILE A 113 -2.73 9.04 -4.13
N ASN A 114 -3.93 8.49 -3.91
CA ASN A 114 -5.03 9.21 -3.25
C ASN A 114 -5.28 10.61 -3.87
N ASP A 115 -5.40 10.65 -5.21
CA ASP A 115 -5.67 11.85 -6.02
C ASP A 115 -4.59 12.95 -5.97
N SER A 116 -3.45 12.70 -5.33
CA SER A 116 -2.31 13.61 -5.33
C SER A 116 -1.13 13.03 -6.11
N CYS A 117 -0.43 13.90 -6.86
CA CYS A 117 0.80 13.50 -7.55
C CYS A 117 1.92 13.29 -6.52
N ALA A 118 2.16 12.01 -6.19
CA ALA A 118 3.14 11.63 -5.18
C ALA A 118 4.51 11.30 -5.78
N MET A 119 4.55 10.81 -7.01
CA MET A 119 5.77 10.37 -7.68
C MET A 119 5.71 10.64 -9.18
N TYR A 120 6.84 10.45 -9.84
CA TYR A 120 6.96 10.43 -11.30
C TYR A 120 7.73 9.18 -11.73
N PHE A 121 7.24 8.52 -12.78
CA PHE A 121 8.07 7.61 -13.56
C PHE A 121 8.76 8.41 -14.65
N ALA A 122 10.08 8.32 -14.73
CA ALA A 122 10.88 9.10 -15.64
C ALA A 122 11.85 8.21 -16.42
N VAL A 123 11.99 8.51 -17.69
CA VAL A 123 12.94 7.86 -18.61
C VAL A 123 13.79 8.95 -19.23
N PHE A 124 15.11 8.74 -19.25
CA PHE A 124 16.08 9.71 -19.74
C PHE A 124 17.06 9.08 -20.73
N ASP A 125 17.50 9.87 -21.71
CA ASP A 125 18.64 9.51 -22.52
C ASP A 125 19.66 10.65 -22.53
N VAL A 126 20.92 10.31 -22.18
CA VAL A 126 22.03 11.26 -22.14
C VAL A 126 22.83 11.27 -23.44
N ARG A 127 22.66 10.24 -24.28
CA ARG A 127 23.44 10.06 -25.51
C ARG A 127 22.72 10.58 -26.75
N ASN A 128 21.40 10.33 -26.83
CA ASN A 128 20.62 10.54 -28.03
C ASN A 128 19.38 11.39 -27.81
N GLU A 129 18.98 12.09 -28.85
CA GLU A 129 17.66 12.69 -28.94
C GLU A 129 16.65 11.63 -29.42
N LEU A 130 16.03 10.93 -28.48
CA LEU A 130 15.09 9.86 -28.81
C LEU A 130 13.73 10.43 -29.24
N CYS A 131 13.21 9.89 -30.31
CA CYS A 131 11.83 10.13 -30.69
C CYS A 131 10.96 9.00 -30.10
N PHE A 132 10.12 9.35 -29.14
CA PHE A 132 9.17 8.42 -28.54
C PHE A 132 7.91 8.34 -29.41
N ASP A 133 7.79 7.29 -30.22
CA ASP A 133 6.62 7.01 -31.02
C ASP A 133 5.40 6.61 -30.16
N LYS A 134 4.23 6.45 -30.80
CA LYS A 134 3.00 6.09 -30.09
C LYS A 134 3.10 4.78 -29.30
N VAL A 135 3.86 3.80 -29.82
CA VAL A 135 4.00 2.48 -29.19
C VAL A 135 4.86 2.58 -27.93
N ARG A 136 6.00 3.28 -28.01
CA ARG A 136 6.87 3.54 -26.85
C ARG A 136 6.16 4.41 -25.80
N MET A 137 5.43 5.44 -26.22
CA MET A 137 4.66 6.28 -25.31
C MET A 137 3.55 5.49 -24.59
N GLN A 138 2.89 4.56 -25.29
CA GLN A 138 1.90 3.69 -24.67
C GLN A 138 2.55 2.73 -23.66
N PHE A 139 3.69 2.15 -24.00
CA PHE A 139 4.46 1.32 -23.07
C PHE A 139 4.84 2.08 -21.80
N ILE A 140 5.35 3.31 -21.92
CA ILE A 140 5.71 4.16 -20.78
C ILE A 140 4.50 4.41 -19.87
N ARG A 141 3.31 4.67 -20.45
CA ARG A 141 2.07 4.83 -19.67
C ARG A 141 1.67 3.55 -18.96
N ASP A 142 1.78 2.41 -19.65
CA ASP A 142 1.41 1.11 -19.08
C ASP A 142 2.34 0.77 -17.89
N VAL A 143 3.65 0.97 -18.03
CA VAL A 143 4.64 0.81 -16.94
C VAL A 143 4.34 1.76 -15.77
N SER A 144 4.05 3.02 -16.06
CA SER A 144 3.68 4.00 -15.01
C SER A 144 2.45 3.54 -14.21
N ARG A 145 1.41 3.01 -14.87
CA ARG A 145 0.21 2.48 -14.22
C ARG A 145 0.51 1.26 -13.33
N ILE A 146 1.41 0.39 -13.78
CA ILE A 146 1.83 -0.76 -13.00
C ILE A 146 2.56 -0.29 -11.73
N ILE A 147 3.53 0.62 -11.84
CA ILE A 147 4.23 1.20 -10.69
C ILE A 147 3.22 1.88 -9.73
N GLN A 148 2.25 2.63 -10.28
CA GLN A 148 1.19 3.24 -9.49
C GLN A 148 0.37 2.21 -8.71
N SER A 149 -0.02 1.11 -9.35
CA SER A 149 -0.79 0.03 -8.70
C SER A 149 -0.02 -0.60 -7.54
N ILE A 150 1.29 -0.86 -7.72
CA ILE A 150 2.15 -1.42 -6.67
C ILE A 150 2.28 -0.43 -5.49
N ALA A 151 2.52 0.84 -5.79
CA ALA A 151 2.64 1.87 -4.78
C ALA A 151 1.34 2.06 -3.98
N GLN A 152 0.19 2.08 -4.67
CA GLN A 152 -1.13 2.20 -4.03
C GLN A 152 -1.41 1.00 -3.11
N LYS A 153 -1.13 -0.24 -3.58
CA LYS A 153 -1.29 -1.45 -2.77
C LYS A 153 -0.44 -1.38 -1.49
N LYS A 154 0.81 -0.91 -1.60
CA LYS A 154 1.70 -0.78 -0.45
C LYS A 154 1.20 0.26 0.56
N VAL A 155 0.74 1.42 0.09
CA VAL A 155 0.17 2.48 0.96
C VAL A 155 -1.07 1.96 1.68
N THR A 156 -1.97 1.28 0.96
CA THR A 156 -3.18 0.69 1.54
C THR A 156 -2.84 -0.36 2.60
N ASN A 157 -1.92 -1.28 2.31
CA ASN A 157 -1.50 -2.31 3.26
C ASN A 157 -0.85 -1.70 4.52
N ASN A 158 0.01 -0.70 4.35
CA ASN A 158 0.63 -0.01 5.49
C ASN A 158 -0.40 0.75 6.33
N SER A 159 -1.40 1.37 5.71
CA SER A 159 -2.50 2.05 6.40
C SER A 159 -3.36 1.07 7.20
N LEU A 160 -3.68 -0.10 6.62
CA LEU A 160 -4.42 -1.14 7.32
C LEU A 160 -3.64 -1.68 8.51
N LEU A 161 -2.34 -1.96 8.35
CA LEU A 161 -1.49 -2.44 9.43
C LEU A 161 -1.39 -1.41 10.56
N SER A 162 -1.16 -0.14 10.24
CA SER A 162 -1.10 0.94 11.23
C SER A 162 -2.44 1.10 11.96
N SER A 163 -3.56 1.02 11.24
CA SER A 163 -4.89 1.08 11.85
C SER A 163 -5.14 -0.10 12.79
N TYR A 164 -4.71 -1.29 12.39
CA TYR A 164 -4.79 -2.48 13.22
C TYR A 164 -3.95 -2.35 14.51
N GLU A 165 -2.71 -1.85 14.40
CA GLU A 165 -1.84 -1.62 15.56
C GLU A 165 -2.46 -0.61 16.54
N VAL A 166 -2.97 0.52 16.04
CA VAL A 166 -3.65 1.52 16.87
C VAL A 166 -4.89 0.93 17.55
N LEU A 167 -5.71 0.17 16.82
CA LEU A 167 -6.87 -0.49 17.39
C LEU A 167 -6.47 -1.50 18.47
N ARG A 168 -5.46 -2.31 18.22
CA ARG A 168 -4.90 -3.25 19.18
C ARG A 168 -4.41 -2.56 20.45
N ASP A 169 -3.68 -1.43 20.31
CA ASP A 169 -3.18 -0.65 21.45
C ASP A 169 -4.33 -0.06 22.26
N ILE A 170 -5.37 0.46 21.61
CA ILE A 170 -6.60 0.95 22.27
C ILE A 170 -7.25 -0.19 23.06
N LEU A 171 -7.48 -1.35 22.43
CA LEU A 171 -8.11 -2.50 23.09
C LEU A 171 -7.25 -3.05 24.25
N SER A 172 -5.93 -2.98 24.14
CA SER A 172 -5.01 -3.41 25.21
C SER A 172 -4.95 -2.41 26.37
N SER A 173 -5.26 -1.13 26.12
CA SER A 173 -5.32 -0.10 27.18
C SER A 173 -6.60 -0.15 28.02
N ILE A 174 -7.62 -0.87 27.54
CA ILE A 174 -8.89 -1.03 28.27
C ILE A 174 -8.68 -1.99 29.45
N GLY A 175 -9.11 -1.59 30.63
CA GLY A 175 -8.97 -2.39 31.86
C GLY A 175 -9.84 -3.66 31.91
N SER A 176 -10.70 -3.89 30.93
CA SER A 176 -11.55 -5.09 30.80
C SER A 176 -10.92 -6.11 29.84
N GLY A 177 -11.11 -7.39 30.15
CA GLY A 177 -10.71 -8.48 29.23
C GLY A 177 -11.62 -8.46 27.99
N ILE A 178 -11.00 -8.44 26.81
CA ILE A 178 -11.70 -8.46 25.52
C ILE A 178 -11.27 -9.70 24.74
N MET A 179 -12.23 -10.47 24.26
CA MET A 179 -12.01 -11.63 23.40
C MET A 179 -12.96 -11.60 22.21
N VAL A 180 -12.44 -11.90 21.03
CA VAL A 180 -13.22 -12.00 19.78
C VAL A 180 -13.11 -13.43 19.27
N PHE A 181 -14.24 -14.04 18.97
CA PHE A 181 -14.35 -15.42 18.51
C PHE A 181 -14.90 -15.47 17.09
N ASP A 182 -14.63 -16.57 16.41
CA ASP A 182 -15.36 -16.93 15.20
C ASP A 182 -16.84 -17.16 15.49
N LYS A 183 -17.65 -17.24 14.45
CA LYS A 183 -19.11 -17.43 14.56
C LYS A 183 -19.53 -18.74 15.27
N HIS A 184 -18.63 -19.71 15.37
CA HIS A 184 -18.88 -21.00 16.03
C HIS A 184 -18.33 -21.04 17.46
N GLY A 185 -17.58 -20.04 17.89
CA GLY A 185 -16.94 -19.99 19.20
C GLY A 185 -15.76 -20.95 19.37
N ASP A 186 -15.20 -21.45 18.27
CA ASP A 186 -14.11 -22.42 18.28
C ASP A 186 -12.74 -21.74 18.23
N GLU A 187 -12.59 -20.70 17.43
CA GLU A 187 -11.34 -19.96 17.24
C GLU A 187 -11.40 -18.60 17.90
N ILE A 188 -10.29 -18.20 18.54
CA ILE A 188 -10.11 -16.87 19.10
C ILE A 188 -9.34 -16.04 18.08
N TYR A 189 -9.98 -15.05 17.48
CA TYR A 189 -9.35 -14.13 16.54
C TYR A 189 -8.55 -13.04 17.23
N PHE A 190 -8.99 -12.63 18.42
CA PHE A 190 -8.31 -11.60 19.20
C PHE A 190 -8.56 -11.82 20.70
N GLU A 191 -7.53 -11.55 21.50
CA GLU A 191 -7.63 -11.38 22.96
C GLU A 191 -6.63 -10.30 23.41
N ASN A 192 -7.06 -9.42 24.30
CA ASN A 192 -6.18 -8.42 24.88
C ASN A 192 -5.38 -8.99 26.08
N ASP A 193 -4.41 -8.22 26.57
CA ASP A 193 -3.51 -8.66 27.64
C ASP A 193 -4.25 -8.94 28.97
N VAL A 194 -5.37 -8.27 29.21
CA VAL A 194 -6.19 -8.49 30.41
C VAL A 194 -6.89 -9.86 30.31
N ALA A 195 -7.43 -10.22 29.15
CA ALA A 195 -8.06 -11.51 28.93
C ALA A 195 -7.08 -12.68 29.01
N ARG A 196 -5.81 -12.47 28.63
CA ARG A 196 -4.75 -13.51 28.67
C ARG A 196 -4.29 -13.88 30.07
N LYS A 197 -4.42 -12.99 31.06
CA LYS A 197 -3.84 -13.18 32.40
C LYS A 197 -4.49 -14.28 33.23
N THR A 198 -5.68 -14.74 32.85
CA THR A 198 -6.48 -15.66 33.67
C THR A 198 -7.01 -16.82 32.83
N ASP A 199 -6.29 -17.94 32.81
CA ASP A 199 -6.63 -19.13 32.01
C ASP A 199 -8.02 -19.73 32.33
N GLU A 200 -8.45 -19.68 33.59
CA GLU A 200 -9.75 -20.21 33.99
C GLU A 200 -10.89 -19.34 33.46
N VAL A 201 -10.76 -18.02 33.53
CA VAL A 201 -11.73 -17.08 32.95
C VAL A 201 -11.82 -17.29 31.46
N ARG A 202 -10.69 -17.44 30.76
CA ARG A 202 -10.63 -17.74 29.34
C ARG A 202 -11.44 -19.00 28.98
N ARG A 203 -11.25 -20.10 29.72
CA ARG A 203 -11.97 -21.35 29.50
C ARG A 203 -13.48 -21.18 29.75
N THR A 204 -13.84 -20.42 30.79
CA THR A 204 -15.26 -20.14 31.12
C THR A 204 -15.89 -19.30 30.02
N ILE A 205 -15.24 -18.26 29.54
CA ILE A 205 -15.74 -17.44 28.42
C ILE A 205 -15.94 -18.31 27.18
N GLN A 206 -14.97 -19.13 26.80
CA GLN A 206 -15.10 -20.04 25.66
C GLN A 206 -16.30 -20.99 25.81
N LYS A 207 -16.53 -21.52 27.00
CA LYS A 207 -17.68 -22.38 27.29
C LYS A 207 -18.99 -21.61 27.12
N CYS A 208 -19.09 -20.40 27.69
CA CYS A 208 -20.27 -19.55 27.58
C CYS A 208 -20.56 -19.17 26.11
N VAL A 209 -19.52 -18.88 25.32
CA VAL A 209 -19.66 -18.57 23.88
C VAL A 209 -20.23 -19.76 23.13
N LYS A 210 -19.68 -20.97 23.34
CA LYS A 210 -20.19 -22.19 22.70
C LYS A 210 -21.63 -22.49 23.07
N GLU A 211 -21.98 -22.36 24.35
CA GLU A 211 -23.36 -22.54 24.81
C GLU A 211 -24.33 -21.54 24.18
N ARG A 212 -23.90 -20.29 24.00
CA ARG A 212 -24.69 -19.25 23.31
C ARG A 212 -24.88 -19.58 21.83
N VAL A 213 -23.86 -19.97 21.11
CA VAL A 213 -23.94 -20.36 19.69
C VAL A 213 -24.90 -21.50 19.52
N ILE A 214 -24.82 -22.57 20.36
CA ILE A 214 -25.73 -23.70 20.32
C ILE A 214 -27.19 -23.29 20.59
N ARG A 215 -27.43 -22.34 21.50
CA ARG A 215 -28.78 -21.81 21.75
C ARG A 215 -29.33 -21.03 20.57
N GLN A 216 -28.49 -20.19 19.91
CA GLN A 216 -28.89 -19.42 18.73
C GLN A 216 -29.21 -20.33 17.54
N ASP A 217 -28.45 -21.40 17.31
CA ASP A 217 -28.70 -22.36 16.25
C ASP A 217 -29.98 -23.16 16.47
N ASN A 218 -30.34 -23.43 17.74
CA ASN A 218 -31.53 -24.16 18.09
C ASN A 218 -32.80 -23.28 18.22
N ALA A 219 -32.66 -21.98 18.35
CA ALA A 219 -33.76 -21.04 18.34
C ALA A 219 -34.28 -20.87 16.91
N LYS A 220 -35.45 -21.47 16.58
CA LYS A 220 -36.17 -21.14 15.35
C LYS A 220 -36.37 -19.62 15.34
N LYS A 221 -35.87 -18.94 14.31
CA LYS A 221 -36.04 -17.49 14.12
C LYS A 221 -37.49 -17.08 14.36
N PRO A 222 -37.81 -16.19 15.30
CA PRO A 222 -39.12 -15.57 15.34
C PRO A 222 -39.22 -14.63 14.13
N GLU A 223 -40.34 -14.68 13.42
CA GLU A 223 -40.68 -13.87 12.23
C GLU A 223 -41.05 -12.39 12.56
N ASN A 224 -40.65 -11.84 13.67
CA ASN A 224 -40.93 -10.44 13.98
C ASN A 224 -39.68 -9.74 14.48
N ASP A 225 -39.37 -8.64 13.78
CA ASP A 225 -38.37 -7.61 14.13
C ASP A 225 -38.78 -6.93 15.46
N GLU A 226 -38.47 -7.54 16.58
CA GLU A 226 -38.46 -6.86 17.88
C GLU A 226 -37.02 -6.83 18.40
N GLU A 227 -36.61 -5.61 18.76
CA GLU A 227 -35.38 -5.15 19.35
C GLU A 227 -34.53 -6.26 19.99
N THR A 228 -33.28 -6.38 19.54
CA THR A 228 -32.24 -7.18 20.17
C THR A 228 -32.28 -6.97 21.69
N GLU A 229 -32.88 -7.89 22.42
CA GLU A 229 -32.73 -7.97 23.88
C GLU A 229 -31.22 -7.99 24.16
N THR A 230 -30.72 -6.88 24.71
CA THR A 230 -29.36 -6.82 25.27
C THR A 230 -29.31 -7.92 26.33
N GLU A 231 -28.68 -9.05 25.98
CA GLU A 231 -28.54 -10.17 26.88
C GLU A 231 -27.93 -9.67 28.20
N ARG A 232 -28.52 -10.07 29.31
CA ARG A 232 -28.03 -9.71 30.64
C ARG A 232 -26.61 -10.23 30.80
N PRO A 233 -25.73 -9.43 31.39
CA PRO A 233 -24.36 -9.87 31.65
C PRO A 233 -24.33 -11.13 32.50
N ILE A 234 -23.40 -12.01 32.22
CA ILE A 234 -23.20 -13.25 33.01
C ILE A 234 -22.17 -12.90 34.10
N GLU A 235 -22.54 -13.12 35.36
CA GLU A 235 -21.62 -13.02 36.47
C GLU A 235 -20.90 -14.36 36.68
N HIS A 236 -19.57 -14.32 36.76
CA HIS A 236 -18.70 -15.45 37.01
C HIS A 236 -17.74 -15.17 38.13
N TYR A 237 -17.64 -16.08 39.11
CA TYR A 237 -16.64 -16.03 40.16
C TYR A 237 -15.46 -16.94 39.81
N ASP A 238 -14.27 -16.38 39.82
CA ASP A 238 -13.03 -17.10 39.64
C ASP A 238 -12.43 -17.46 41.01
N PRO A 239 -12.40 -18.74 41.40
CA PRO A 239 -11.87 -19.13 42.70
C PRO A 239 -10.36 -19.01 42.82
N GLU A 240 -9.58 -18.99 41.71
CA GLU A 240 -8.12 -18.86 41.74
C GLU A 240 -7.71 -17.42 42.05
N SER A 241 -8.33 -16.45 41.41
CA SER A 241 -8.07 -15.02 41.66
C SER A 241 -8.90 -14.43 42.79
N GLY A 242 -9.98 -15.10 43.19
CA GLY A 242 -10.95 -14.60 44.16
C GLY A 242 -11.79 -13.43 43.65
N LEU A 243 -11.86 -13.22 42.35
CA LEU A 243 -12.54 -12.10 41.70
C LEU A 243 -13.84 -12.51 41.04
N TRP A 244 -14.79 -11.56 41.02
CA TRP A 244 -16.00 -11.66 40.21
C TRP A 244 -15.80 -10.99 38.88
N PHE A 245 -16.27 -11.62 37.80
CA PHE A 245 -16.26 -11.10 36.45
C PHE A 245 -17.66 -10.92 35.91
N GLU A 246 -17.90 -9.79 35.26
CA GLU A 246 -19.09 -9.54 34.48
C GLU A 246 -18.78 -9.77 33.00
N ILE A 247 -19.44 -10.75 32.37
CA ILE A 247 -19.21 -11.13 30.97
C ILE A 247 -20.33 -10.58 30.12
N LYS A 248 -20.00 -9.70 29.16
CA LYS A 248 -20.94 -9.13 28.19
C LYS A 248 -20.60 -9.65 26.80
N PHE A 249 -21.63 -10.01 26.05
CA PHE A 249 -21.49 -10.43 24.66
C PHE A 249 -22.01 -9.36 23.73
N SER A 250 -21.38 -9.21 22.59
CA SER A 250 -21.82 -8.34 21.50
C SER A 250 -21.52 -9.03 20.18
N ASP A 251 -22.49 -9.02 19.27
CA ASP A 251 -22.28 -9.51 17.93
C ASP A 251 -21.54 -8.45 17.11
N LEU A 252 -20.50 -8.88 16.39
CA LEU A 252 -19.76 -8.03 15.49
C LEU A 252 -20.13 -8.38 14.05
N THR A 253 -20.56 -7.37 13.29
CA THR A 253 -20.75 -7.54 11.85
C THR A 253 -19.40 -7.38 11.19
N TRP A 254 -18.86 -8.48 10.66
CA TRP A 254 -17.64 -8.46 9.87
C TRP A 254 -18.01 -8.19 8.41
N ILE A 255 -17.42 -7.16 7.82
CA ILE A 255 -17.57 -6.90 6.39
C ILE A 255 -16.48 -7.74 5.70
N ASP A 256 -16.90 -8.76 4.96
CA ASP A 256 -16.04 -9.58 4.11
C ASP A 256 -15.51 -8.78 2.91
#